data_2d098cf38e16ae3ccdfa52d8b5523b3a
#
_entry.id   2d098cf38e16ae3ccdfa52d8b5523b3a
#
_cell.length_a   1.000
_cell.length_b   1.000
_cell.length_c   1.000
_cell.angle_alpha   90.00
_cell.angle_beta   90.00
_cell.angle_gamma   90.00
#
_symmetry.space_group_name_H-M   'P 1'
#
loop_
_entity.id
_entity.type
_entity.pdbx_description
1 polymer ?
#
loop_
_entity_poly.entity_id
_entity_poly.type
_entity_poly.pdbx_seq_one_letter_code
_entity_poly.pdbx_strand_id
1 'polypeptide(L)'
;YRMELTDEYRLTGTGGGVFLYLAPVYDSRDRDGSWHRLVLEGDFYRCKYEVLVMATNENLTEQTEKAWEEGSSPDLFWPEGSYVRKVNTDDFLLHELKGRYLWVLIRISGAAVDSHFCMEGFRVEFPWTSFSGYLPEIYQEAGQNSFFERYMAVFQSMYEDLEQQVDHLPRILDYESTPDENLGTLLTWTGKPYGGAEPGAEKIRMLIRDLSKIQTGKGTLRVMK
;
A
#
# COMPACT_ATOMS: atom_id res chain seq x y z
N TYR A 1 1.94 5.05 11.64
CA TYR A 1 2.82 3.93 11.26
C TYR A 1 2.18 3.21 10.09
N ARG A 2 2.90 3.13 9.00
CA ARG A 2 2.47 2.49 7.78
C ARG A 2 2.97 1.06 7.80
N MET A 3 2.10 0.08 7.67
CA MET A 3 2.49 -1.31 7.45
C MET A 3 2.36 -1.59 5.96
N GLU A 4 3.48 -1.85 5.30
CA GLU A 4 3.54 -2.25 3.90
C GLU A 4 3.98 -3.70 3.82
N LEU A 5 3.28 -4.49 2.99
CA LEU A 5 3.84 -5.73 2.48
C LEU A 5 4.88 -5.34 1.43
N THR A 6 6.13 -5.73 1.65
CA THR A 6 7.22 -5.46 0.71
C THR A 6 7.14 -6.35 -0.52
N ASP A 7 7.74 -5.90 -1.64
CA ASP A 7 7.74 -6.52 -2.97
C ASP A 7 8.16 -8.00 -3.05
N GLU A 8 8.63 -8.60 -1.97
CA GLU A 8 9.07 -10.00 -1.93
C GLU A 8 7.91 -11.02 -1.86
N TYR A 9 6.66 -10.58 -1.65
CA TYR A 9 5.52 -11.47 -1.40
C TYR A 9 4.38 -11.27 -2.40
N ARG A 10 4.67 -11.35 -3.68
CA ARG A 10 3.63 -11.43 -4.71
C ARG A 10 2.91 -12.77 -4.62
N LEU A 11 1.61 -12.73 -4.40
CA LEU A 11 0.76 -13.92 -4.45
C LEU A 11 0.14 -14.03 -5.85
N THR A 12 0.47 -15.09 -6.57
CA THR A 12 -0.08 -15.33 -7.89
C THR A 12 -0.86 -16.64 -7.92
N GLY A 13 -1.93 -16.66 -8.68
CA GLY A 13 -2.71 -17.87 -8.90
C GLY A 13 -3.37 -17.89 -10.27
N THR A 14 -3.60 -19.08 -10.80
CA THR A 14 -4.23 -19.31 -12.10
C THR A 14 -5.28 -20.40 -11.99
N GLY A 15 -6.32 -20.30 -12.82
CA GLY A 15 -7.36 -21.31 -12.94
C GLY A 15 -8.59 -21.07 -12.07
N GLY A 16 -9.58 -21.96 -12.24
CA GLY A 16 -10.80 -21.94 -11.44
C GLY A 16 -10.56 -22.50 -10.03
N GLY A 17 -11.02 -21.79 -9.03
CA GLY A 17 -10.89 -22.20 -7.64
C GLY A 17 -11.10 -21.06 -6.66
N VAL A 18 -11.04 -21.37 -5.38
CA VAL A 18 -11.09 -20.39 -4.29
C VAL A 18 -9.73 -20.37 -3.60
N PHE A 19 -9.12 -19.21 -3.59
CA PHE A 19 -7.86 -18.94 -2.90
C PHE A 19 -8.17 -18.09 -1.68
N LEU A 20 -7.59 -18.45 -0.54
CA LEU A 20 -7.72 -17.71 0.70
C LEU A 20 -6.35 -17.25 1.15
N TYR A 21 -6.27 -15.99 1.54
CA TYR A 21 -5.08 -15.41 2.16
C TYR A 21 -5.50 -14.76 3.48
N LEU A 22 -4.91 -15.23 4.57
CA LEU A 22 -5.06 -14.63 5.89
C LEU A 22 -3.79 -13.86 6.21
N ALA A 23 -3.93 -12.55 6.38
CA ALA A 23 -2.80 -11.72 6.78
C ALA A 23 -2.41 -11.98 8.24
N PRO A 24 -1.14 -11.76 8.61
CA PRO A 24 -0.74 -11.68 10.01
C PRO A 24 -1.59 -10.64 10.75
N VAL A 25 -1.88 -10.89 12.04
CA VAL A 25 -2.62 -9.92 12.85
C VAL A 25 -1.82 -8.64 13.05
N TYR A 26 -2.46 -7.50 12.85
CA TYR A 26 -1.88 -6.19 13.12
C TYR A 26 -2.28 -5.72 14.51
N ASP A 27 -1.31 -5.36 15.34
CA ASP A 27 -1.52 -4.81 16.70
C ASP A 27 -1.21 -3.32 16.70
N SER A 28 -2.23 -2.49 16.79
CA SER A 28 -2.08 -1.04 16.89
C SER A 28 -1.49 -0.56 18.23
N ARG A 29 -1.52 -1.41 19.25
CA ARG A 29 -1.20 -1.09 20.66
C ARG A 29 -2.11 -0.03 21.28
N ASP A 30 -3.11 0.43 20.56
CA ASP A 30 -4.11 1.39 21.01
C ASP A 30 -5.47 0.70 21.15
N ARG A 31 -5.98 0.70 22.37
CA ARG A 31 -7.31 0.14 22.67
C ARG A 31 -8.36 1.07 22.08
N ASP A 32 -9.34 0.52 21.36
CA ASP A 32 -10.34 1.29 20.63
C ASP A 32 -9.79 2.19 19.52
N GLY A 33 -8.55 1.94 19.08
CA GLY A 33 -7.92 2.61 17.95
C GLY A 33 -8.79 2.54 16.69
N SER A 34 -8.82 3.62 15.95
CA SER A 34 -9.56 3.70 14.68
C SER A 34 -8.63 3.42 13.51
N TRP A 35 -9.08 2.56 12.60
CA TRP A 35 -8.40 2.24 11.37
C TRP A 35 -8.93 3.13 10.25
N HIS A 36 -8.05 3.59 9.36
CA HIS A 36 -8.43 4.59 8.37
C HIS A 36 -8.86 3.97 7.05
N ARG A 37 -7.94 3.33 6.34
CA ARG A 37 -8.13 2.90 4.95
C ARG A 37 -7.39 1.60 4.69
N LEU A 38 -7.93 0.77 3.82
CA LEU A 38 -7.22 -0.38 3.24
C LEU A 38 -7.14 -0.18 1.74
N VAL A 39 -5.95 -0.32 1.19
CA VAL A 39 -5.67 -0.31 -0.25
C VAL A 39 -5.07 -1.66 -0.62
N LEU A 40 -5.66 -2.34 -1.60
CA LEU A 40 -5.19 -3.61 -2.15
C LEU A 40 -4.56 -3.34 -3.52
N GLU A 41 -3.35 -3.82 -3.73
CA GLU A 41 -2.60 -3.65 -4.97
C GLU A 41 -2.49 -4.98 -5.70
N GLY A 42 -2.90 -5.01 -6.98
CA GLY A 42 -2.82 -6.23 -7.78
C GLY A 42 -3.71 -6.21 -9.02
N ASP A 43 -3.55 -7.24 -9.83
CA ASP A 43 -4.36 -7.51 -11.01
C ASP A 43 -5.20 -8.77 -10.81
N PHE A 44 -6.52 -8.67 -11.04
CA PHE A 44 -7.49 -9.74 -10.79
C PHE A 44 -8.31 -10.04 -12.06
N TYR A 45 -7.65 -10.59 -13.08
CA TYR A 45 -8.30 -10.88 -14.35
C TYR A 45 -9.30 -12.03 -14.24
N ARG A 46 -10.58 -11.75 -14.52
CA ARG A 46 -11.70 -12.70 -14.38
C ARG A 46 -11.81 -13.39 -13.04
N CYS A 47 -11.32 -12.74 -11.99
CA CYS A 47 -11.45 -13.17 -10.62
C CYS A 47 -12.44 -12.26 -9.88
N LYS A 48 -13.23 -12.86 -9.01
CA LYS A 48 -13.95 -12.15 -7.97
C LYS A 48 -13.11 -12.19 -6.71
N TYR A 49 -12.85 -11.06 -6.10
CA TYR A 49 -12.16 -11.00 -4.82
C TYR A 49 -13.02 -10.33 -3.75
N GLU A 50 -12.88 -10.81 -2.55
CA GLU A 50 -13.59 -10.33 -1.37
C GLU A 50 -12.56 -10.05 -0.29
N VAL A 51 -12.59 -8.84 0.26
CA VAL A 51 -11.75 -8.44 1.40
C VAL A 51 -12.63 -8.34 2.62
N LEU A 52 -12.33 -9.15 3.62
CA LEU A 52 -12.98 -9.15 4.91
C LEU A 52 -11.99 -8.58 5.93
N VAL A 53 -12.40 -7.56 6.63
CA VAL A 53 -11.58 -6.88 7.64
C VAL A 53 -12.34 -6.84 8.95
N MET A 54 -11.70 -7.32 10.00
CA MET A 54 -12.26 -7.31 11.36
C MET A 54 -11.32 -6.57 12.30
N ALA A 55 -11.87 -5.74 13.18
CA ALA A 55 -11.12 -5.13 14.27
C ALA A 55 -11.78 -5.45 15.63
N THR A 56 -10.94 -5.74 16.63
CA THR A 56 -11.42 -6.03 18.00
C THR A 56 -10.33 -5.70 19.03
N ASN A 57 -10.73 -5.50 20.27
CA ASN A 57 -9.81 -5.32 21.40
C ASN A 57 -9.31 -6.65 21.98
N GLU A 58 -9.92 -7.77 21.62
CA GLU A 58 -9.53 -9.10 22.06
C GLU A 58 -8.56 -9.72 21.05
N ASN A 59 -7.55 -10.40 21.58
CA ASN A 59 -6.63 -11.16 20.72
C ASN A 59 -7.22 -12.52 20.38
N LEU A 60 -7.73 -12.65 19.16
CA LEU A 60 -8.32 -13.89 18.63
C LEU A 60 -7.32 -14.70 17.80
N THR A 61 -6.01 -14.45 17.91
CA THR A 61 -4.99 -15.09 17.08
C THR A 61 -5.04 -16.60 17.20
N GLU A 62 -5.05 -17.16 18.41
CA GLU A 62 -5.07 -18.61 18.61
C GLU A 62 -6.31 -19.28 17.99
N GLN A 63 -7.47 -18.63 18.11
CA GLN A 63 -8.72 -19.16 17.53
C GLN A 63 -8.71 -19.09 16.00
N THR A 64 -8.17 -18.00 15.47
CA THR A 64 -8.08 -17.78 14.02
C THR A 64 -7.08 -18.73 13.38
N GLU A 65 -5.90 -18.91 13.99
CA GLU A 65 -4.87 -19.85 13.53
C GLU A 65 -5.36 -21.29 13.59
N LYS A 66 -6.00 -21.68 14.68
CA LYS A 66 -6.59 -23.02 14.81
C LYS A 66 -7.64 -23.30 13.74
N ALA A 67 -8.55 -22.35 13.47
CA ALA A 67 -9.54 -22.47 12.42
C ALA A 67 -8.87 -22.62 11.03
N TRP A 68 -7.80 -21.88 10.80
CA TRP A 68 -7.03 -21.94 9.56
C TRP A 68 -6.34 -23.30 9.38
N GLU A 69 -5.71 -23.84 10.42
CA GLU A 69 -5.07 -25.16 10.41
C GLU A 69 -6.08 -26.31 10.20
N GLU A 70 -7.28 -26.18 10.76
CA GLU A 70 -8.39 -27.12 10.57
C GLU A 70 -9.02 -27.02 9.16
N GLY A 71 -8.55 -26.11 8.30
CA GLY A 71 -9.08 -25.87 6.95
C GLY A 71 -10.44 -25.18 6.92
N SER A 72 -10.85 -24.57 8.03
CA SER A 72 -12.05 -23.76 8.14
C SER A 72 -11.74 -22.30 7.80
N SER A 73 -12.70 -21.59 7.19
CA SER A 73 -12.52 -20.17 6.92
C SER A 73 -12.63 -19.38 8.23
N PRO A 74 -11.64 -18.54 8.57
CA PRO A 74 -11.61 -17.81 9.85
C PRO A 74 -12.80 -16.90 10.08
N ASP A 75 -13.41 -16.37 9.02
CA ASP A 75 -14.58 -15.49 9.09
C ASP A 75 -15.82 -16.19 9.69
N LEU A 76 -15.86 -17.52 9.74
CA LEU A 76 -16.92 -18.27 10.40
C LEU A 76 -16.94 -18.09 11.92
N PHE A 77 -15.80 -17.72 12.49
CA PHE A 77 -15.63 -17.51 13.93
C PHE A 77 -15.62 -16.02 14.32
N TRP A 78 -15.70 -15.14 13.34
CA TRP A 78 -15.76 -13.72 13.61
C TRP A 78 -17.16 -13.31 14.07
N PRO A 79 -17.28 -12.48 15.11
CA PRO A 79 -18.58 -12.04 15.59
C PRO A 79 -19.35 -11.29 14.50
N GLU A 80 -20.64 -11.59 14.35
CA GLU A 80 -21.48 -10.85 13.40
C GLU A 80 -21.48 -9.35 13.72
N GLY A 81 -21.31 -8.53 12.68
CA GLY A 81 -21.25 -7.06 12.83
C GLY A 81 -19.90 -6.50 13.27
N SER A 82 -18.88 -7.35 13.52
CA SER A 82 -17.52 -6.90 13.87
C SER A 82 -16.60 -6.77 12.66
N TYR A 83 -17.05 -7.12 11.48
CA TYR A 83 -16.24 -7.09 10.27
C TYR A 83 -16.93 -6.37 9.11
N VAL A 84 -16.12 -5.78 8.26
CA VAL A 84 -16.51 -5.17 6.99
C VAL A 84 -16.14 -6.11 5.86
N ARG A 85 -17.07 -6.34 4.93
CA ARG A 85 -16.85 -7.14 3.72
C ARG A 85 -16.99 -6.26 2.49
N LYS A 86 -15.95 -6.20 1.67
CA LYS A 86 -15.94 -5.51 0.38
C LYS A 86 -15.68 -6.50 -0.74
N VAL A 87 -16.36 -6.31 -1.87
CA VAL A 87 -16.29 -7.19 -3.02
C VAL A 87 -15.83 -6.39 -4.23
N ASN A 88 -14.78 -6.85 -4.90
CA ASN A 88 -14.18 -6.19 -6.06
C ASN A 88 -13.92 -4.70 -5.81
N THR A 89 -13.41 -4.40 -4.62
CA THR A 89 -13.07 -3.04 -4.19
C THR A 89 -11.66 -3.10 -3.62
N ASP A 90 -10.77 -2.41 -4.24
CA ASP A 90 -9.34 -2.35 -3.94
C ASP A 90 -8.97 -1.23 -2.97
N ASP A 91 -9.84 -0.24 -2.82
CA ASP A 91 -9.61 0.93 -1.98
C ASP A 91 -10.88 1.30 -1.21
N PHE A 92 -10.83 1.24 0.12
CA PHE A 92 -11.98 1.56 0.96
C PHE A 92 -11.61 1.98 2.38
N LEU A 93 -12.49 2.77 2.98
CA LEU A 93 -12.35 3.28 4.33
C LEU A 93 -12.78 2.25 5.37
N LEU A 94 -12.08 2.23 6.51
CA LEU A 94 -12.25 1.29 7.63
C LEU A 94 -12.83 1.95 8.90
N HIS A 95 -13.27 3.22 8.85
CA HIS A 95 -13.66 3.95 10.06
C HIS A 95 -14.89 3.42 10.80
N GLU A 96 -15.57 2.42 10.26
CA GLU A 96 -16.59 1.65 10.99
C GLU A 96 -15.96 0.66 11.97
N LEU A 97 -14.67 0.34 11.80
CA LEU A 97 -13.95 -0.63 12.58
C LEU A 97 -13.09 0.05 13.66
N LYS A 98 -13.31 -0.40 14.91
CA LYS A 98 -12.54 0.04 16.07
C LYS A 98 -12.00 -1.16 16.80
N GLY A 99 -10.76 -1.06 17.24
CA GLY A 99 -10.12 -2.09 18.02
C GLY A 99 -8.61 -2.05 17.91
N ARG A 100 -7.97 -2.69 18.86
CA ARG A 100 -6.52 -2.81 18.92
C ARG A 100 -5.95 -3.71 17.83
N TYR A 101 -6.62 -4.84 17.59
CA TYR A 101 -6.16 -5.87 16.65
C TYR A 101 -6.98 -5.81 15.37
N LEU A 102 -6.30 -5.94 14.22
CA LEU A 102 -6.92 -6.01 12.90
C LEU A 102 -6.55 -7.32 12.22
N TRP A 103 -7.56 -8.00 11.70
CA TRP A 103 -7.42 -9.18 10.84
C TRP A 103 -7.91 -8.86 9.44
N VAL A 104 -7.16 -9.30 8.45
CA VAL A 104 -7.53 -9.15 7.03
C VAL A 104 -7.55 -10.54 6.40
N LEU A 105 -8.71 -10.92 5.87
CA LEU A 105 -8.90 -12.14 5.10
C LEU A 105 -9.27 -11.76 3.66
N ILE A 106 -8.48 -12.21 2.71
CA ILE A 106 -8.72 -11.99 1.28
C ILE A 106 -9.12 -13.32 0.66
N ARG A 107 -10.29 -13.34 0.01
CA ARG A 107 -10.83 -14.50 -0.70
C ARG A 107 -10.89 -14.16 -2.18
N ILE A 108 -10.18 -14.94 -3.01
CA ILE A 108 -10.14 -14.75 -4.46
C ILE A 108 -10.75 -15.97 -5.12
N SER A 109 -11.74 -15.76 -5.98
CA SER A 109 -12.46 -16.83 -6.69
C SER A 109 -12.27 -16.66 -8.19
N GLY A 110 -11.59 -17.62 -8.84
CA GLY A 110 -11.47 -17.68 -10.28
C GLY A 110 -12.72 -18.32 -10.91
N ALA A 111 -13.33 -17.65 -11.88
CA ALA A 111 -14.55 -18.10 -12.55
C ALA A 111 -14.28 -19.11 -13.68
N ALA A 112 -13.09 -19.11 -14.26
CA ALA A 112 -12.73 -19.90 -15.45
C ALA A 112 -11.27 -20.40 -15.38
N VAL A 113 -10.94 -21.32 -16.30
CA VAL A 113 -9.59 -21.88 -16.39
C VAL A 113 -8.53 -20.82 -16.76
N ASP A 114 -8.94 -19.78 -17.46
CA ASP A 114 -8.10 -18.66 -17.85
C ASP A 114 -8.10 -17.48 -16.86
N SER A 115 -8.75 -17.64 -15.70
CA SER A 115 -8.67 -16.67 -14.61
C SER A 115 -7.27 -16.65 -14.03
N HIS A 116 -6.75 -15.47 -13.76
CA HIS A 116 -5.47 -15.31 -13.07
C HIS A 116 -5.49 -14.06 -12.20
N PHE A 117 -4.70 -14.10 -11.15
CA PHE A 117 -4.50 -12.94 -10.28
C PHE A 117 -3.02 -12.81 -9.91
N CYS A 118 -2.63 -11.59 -9.68
CA CYS A 118 -1.35 -11.21 -9.11
C CYS A 118 -1.63 -10.16 -8.03
N MET A 119 -1.63 -10.56 -6.78
CA MET A 119 -1.72 -9.64 -5.65
C MET A 119 -0.31 -9.20 -5.28
N GLU A 120 0.00 -7.93 -5.46
CA GLU A 120 1.32 -7.37 -5.18
C GLU A 120 1.47 -7.01 -3.70
N GLY A 121 0.36 -6.63 -3.05
CA GLY A 121 0.33 -6.33 -1.65
C GLY A 121 -0.97 -5.70 -1.20
N PHE A 122 -1.03 -5.36 0.06
CA PHE A 122 -2.06 -4.46 0.57
C PHE A 122 -1.48 -3.58 1.68
N ARG A 123 -2.09 -2.42 1.83
CA ARG A 123 -1.67 -1.41 2.79
C ARG A 123 -2.85 -1.06 3.70
N VAL A 124 -2.59 -0.99 4.99
CA VAL A 124 -3.55 -0.49 5.98
C VAL A 124 -3.01 0.77 6.61
N GLU A 125 -3.78 1.85 6.55
CA GLU A 125 -3.42 3.13 7.13
C GLU A 125 -3.96 3.25 8.55
N PHE A 126 -3.08 3.67 9.47
CA PHE A 126 -3.32 3.77 10.91
C PHE A 126 -2.27 4.71 11.56
N PRO A 127 -2.55 5.42 12.63
CA PRO A 127 -3.86 5.66 13.23
C PRO A 127 -4.69 6.64 12.41
N TRP A 128 -6.01 6.56 12.55
CA TRP A 128 -6.88 7.54 11.92
C TRP A 128 -7.04 8.78 12.80
N THR A 129 -6.60 9.92 12.28
CA THR A 129 -6.84 11.25 12.84
C THR A 129 -7.65 12.02 11.82
N SER A 130 -8.91 12.26 12.12
CA SER A 130 -9.79 12.96 11.18
C SER A 130 -9.39 14.42 10.98
N PHE A 131 -9.46 14.90 9.75
CA PHE A 131 -9.32 16.32 9.43
C PHE A 131 -10.38 17.19 10.10
N SER A 132 -11.52 16.62 10.47
CA SER A 132 -12.53 17.35 11.24
C SER A 132 -12.00 17.82 12.60
N GLY A 133 -11.03 17.12 13.19
CA GLY A 133 -10.37 17.52 14.43
C GLY A 133 -9.64 18.87 14.37
N TYR A 134 -9.29 19.33 13.18
CA TYR A 134 -8.67 20.66 12.94
C TYR A 134 -9.71 21.76 12.70
N LEU A 135 -10.99 21.40 12.57
CA LEU A 135 -12.09 22.34 12.35
C LEU A 135 -12.68 22.81 13.69
N PRO A 136 -13.41 23.94 13.68
CA PRO A 136 -14.16 24.40 14.85
C PRO A 136 -15.09 23.31 15.40
N GLU A 137 -15.29 23.29 16.71
CA GLU A 137 -16.03 22.27 17.48
C GLU A 137 -17.43 21.97 16.91
N ILE A 138 -18.09 22.96 16.34
CA ILE A 138 -19.41 22.82 15.69
C ILE A 138 -19.42 21.77 14.55
N TYR A 139 -18.27 21.50 13.92
CA TYR A 139 -18.13 20.50 12.87
C TYR A 139 -17.72 19.12 13.40
N GLN A 140 -17.30 19.05 14.67
CA GLN A 140 -16.85 17.81 15.31
C GLN A 140 -18.00 17.06 16.01
N GLU A 141 -19.13 17.70 16.26
CA GLU A 141 -20.27 17.14 17.00
C GLU A 141 -21.01 16.00 16.26
N ALA A 142 -20.79 15.85 14.96
CA ALA A 142 -21.57 14.94 14.12
C ALA A 142 -21.23 13.43 14.30
N GLY A 143 -20.20 13.08 15.09
CA GLY A 143 -19.78 11.70 15.31
C GLY A 143 -18.98 11.09 14.14
N GLN A 144 -18.15 10.09 14.47
CA GLN A 144 -17.16 9.51 13.56
C GLN A 144 -17.69 8.83 12.28
N ASN A 145 -18.98 8.51 12.21
CA ASN A 145 -19.60 7.89 11.03
C ASN A 145 -20.62 8.79 10.35
N SER A 146 -20.53 10.11 10.57
CA SER A 146 -21.40 11.08 9.92
C SER A 146 -21.07 11.21 8.42
N PHE A 147 -22.03 11.73 7.65
CA PHE A 147 -21.78 12.07 6.25
C PHE A 147 -20.59 13.03 6.11
N PHE A 148 -20.48 14.00 7.02
CA PHE A 148 -19.40 14.99 7.00
C PHE A 148 -18.03 14.35 7.23
N GLU A 149 -17.91 13.43 8.18
CA GLU A 149 -16.68 12.69 8.43
C GLU A 149 -16.25 11.86 7.20
N ARG A 150 -17.17 11.14 6.59
CA ARG A 150 -16.90 10.37 5.37
C ARG A 150 -16.50 11.26 4.20
N TYR A 151 -17.13 12.42 4.09
CA TYR A 151 -16.77 13.41 3.07
C TYR A 151 -15.37 13.97 3.28
N MET A 152 -15.02 14.33 4.52
CA MET A 152 -13.68 14.82 4.86
C MET A 152 -12.61 13.71 4.68
N ALA A 153 -12.94 12.46 4.97
CA ALA A 153 -12.03 11.34 4.80
C ALA A 153 -11.58 11.14 3.33
N VAL A 154 -12.40 11.51 2.34
CA VAL A 154 -11.99 11.47 0.93
C VAL A 154 -10.87 12.49 0.66
N PHE A 155 -11.00 13.71 1.15
CA PHE A 155 -9.94 14.71 1.00
C PHE A 155 -8.69 14.34 1.79
N GLN A 156 -8.87 13.79 2.97
CA GLN A 156 -7.77 13.30 3.79
C GLN A 156 -7.00 12.20 3.05
N SER A 157 -7.67 11.22 2.46
CA SER A 157 -7.03 10.16 1.67
C SER A 157 -6.24 10.72 0.48
N MET A 158 -6.80 11.71 -0.22
CA MET A 158 -6.08 12.37 -1.32
C MET A 158 -4.84 13.12 -0.82
N TYR A 159 -4.93 13.76 0.33
CA TYR A 159 -3.79 14.46 0.93
C TYR A 159 -2.70 13.48 1.36
N GLU A 160 -3.07 12.40 2.02
CA GLU A 160 -2.14 11.36 2.47
C GLU A 160 -1.45 10.67 1.28
N ASP A 161 -2.16 10.43 0.18
CA ASP A 161 -1.55 9.92 -1.06
C ASP A 161 -0.52 10.88 -1.66
N LEU A 162 -0.80 12.21 -1.62
CA LEU A 162 0.16 13.23 -2.06
C LEU A 162 1.37 13.32 -1.12
N GLU A 163 1.15 13.31 0.19
CA GLU A 163 2.22 13.31 1.19
C GLU A 163 3.15 12.12 1.00
N GLN A 164 2.58 10.96 0.72
CA GLN A 164 3.34 9.76 0.40
C GLN A 164 4.22 9.93 -0.85
N GLN A 165 3.67 10.53 -1.90
CA GLN A 165 4.48 10.80 -3.10
C GLN A 165 5.64 11.73 -2.79
N VAL A 166 5.42 12.74 -1.94
CA VAL A 166 6.48 13.65 -1.48
C VAL A 166 7.53 12.90 -0.66
N ASP A 167 7.12 12.01 0.24
CA ASP A 167 8.04 11.18 1.04
C ASP A 167 8.87 10.21 0.19
N HIS A 168 8.33 9.78 -0.96
CA HIS A 168 9.08 8.95 -1.92
C HIS A 168 10.03 9.74 -2.83
N LEU A 169 9.91 11.07 -2.92
CA LEU A 169 10.79 11.88 -3.76
C LEU A 169 12.29 11.67 -3.50
N PRO A 170 12.78 11.58 -2.25
CA PRO A 170 14.20 11.31 -2.01
C PRO A 170 14.67 10.01 -2.66
N ARG A 171 13.83 8.96 -2.67
CA ARG A 171 14.14 7.68 -3.31
C ARG A 171 14.18 7.78 -4.84
N ILE A 172 13.31 8.60 -5.43
CA ILE A 172 13.31 8.85 -6.87
C ILE A 172 14.53 9.69 -7.28
N LEU A 173 14.97 10.60 -6.41
CA LEU A 173 16.12 11.47 -6.66
C LEU A 173 17.47 10.78 -6.43
N ASP A 174 17.49 9.67 -5.73
CA ASP A 174 18.69 8.87 -5.52
C ASP A 174 18.94 7.97 -6.73
N TYR A 175 20.04 8.18 -7.44
CA TYR A 175 20.41 7.42 -8.64
C TYR A 175 20.63 5.93 -8.38
N GLU A 176 20.87 5.51 -7.15
CA GLU A 176 21.06 4.09 -6.78
C GLU A 176 19.73 3.35 -6.64
N SER A 177 18.72 4.01 -6.09
CA SER A 177 17.40 3.40 -5.76
C SER A 177 16.29 3.72 -6.75
N THR A 178 16.48 4.72 -7.62
CA THR A 178 15.46 5.11 -8.61
C THR A 178 15.21 4.02 -9.65
N PRO A 179 13.95 3.80 -10.10
CA PRO A 179 13.63 2.93 -11.23
C PRO A 179 14.35 3.34 -12.51
N ASP A 180 14.69 2.36 -13.35
CA ASP A 180 15.49 2.59 -14.58
C ASP A 180 14.84 3.59 -15.54
N GLU A 181 13.52 3.63 -15.59
CA GLU A 181 12.73 4.56 -16.40
C GLU A 181 12.94 6.02 -16.03
N ASN A 182 13.24 6.32 -14.77
CA ASN A 182 13.44 7.68 -14.26
C ASN A 182 14.91 8.17 -14.37
N LEU A 183 15.85 7.26 -14.64
CA LEU A 183 17.28 7.59 -14.73
C LEU A 183 17.58 8.62 -15.82
N GLY A 184 16.88 8.55 -16.97
CA GLY A 184 17.01 9.52 -18.06
C GLY A 184 16.64 10.93 -17.62
N THR A 185 15.59 11.08 -16.82
CA THR A 185 15.16 12.37 -16.25
C THR A 185 16.19 12.91 -15.28
N LEU A 186 16.72 12.08 -14.38
CA LEU A 186 17.79 12.49 -13.46
C LEU A 186 19.04 12.95 -14.21
N LEU A 187 19.43 12.22 -15.26
CA LEU A 187 20.57 12.60 -16.08
C LEU A 187 20.36 13.96 -16.77
N THR A 188 19.15 14.24 -17.25
CA THR A 188 18.80 15.51 -17.86
C THR A 188 18.90 16.66 -16.87
N TRP A 189 18.46 16.48 -15.63
CA TRP A 189 18.58 17.49 -14.57
C TRP A 189 20.03 17.84 -14.22
N THR A 190 20.95 16.91 -14.47
CA THR A 190 22.39 17.18 -14.30
C THR A 190 23.01 17.99 -15.42
N GLY A 191 22.22 18.47 -16.39
CA GLY A 191 22.66 19.30 -17.51
C GLY A 191 23.23 18.52 -18.69
N LYS A 192 23.09 17.19 -18.71
CA LYS A 192 23.41 16.37 -19.88
C LYS A 192 22.14 16.02 -20.63
N PRO A 193 21.95 16.48 -21.89
CA PRO A 193 20.81 16.11 -22.67
C PRO A 193 20.84 14.59 -22.92
N TYR A 194 19.74 13.93 -22.66
CA TYR A 194 19.49 12.54 -23.03
C TYR A 194 19.12 12.52 -24.53
N GLY A 195 20.12 12.35 -25.37
CA GLY A 195 19.92 12.35 -26.82
C GLY A 195 20.96 11.49 -27.51
N GLY A 196 20.57 10.29 -27.89
CA GLY A 196 21.41 9.32 -28.58
C GLY A 196 21.01 7.89 -28.23
N ALA A 197 21.69 6.87 -28.81
CA ALA A 197 21.42 5.46 -28.48
C ALA A 197 21.41 5.28 -26.94
N GLU A 198 20.31 4.74 -26.41
CA GLU A 198 20.05 4.60 -24.99
C GLU A 198 21.20 3.84 -24.29
N PRO A 199 22.02 4.51 -23.47
CA PRO A 199 22.96 3.81 -22.65
C PRO A 199 22.16 3.01 -21.61
N GLY A 200 22.49 1.74 -21.39
CA GLY A 200 21.83 0.92 -20.39
C GLY A 200 21.85 1.58 -19.01
N ALA A 201 20.88 1.24 -18.16
CA ALA A 201 20.66 1.83 -16.84
C ALA A 201 21.93 1.92 -15.98
N GLU A 202 22.76 0.88 -15.96
CA GLU A 202 24.05 0.89 -15.24
C GLU A 202 24.99 2.00 -15.70
N LYS A 203 25.04 2.24 -17.01
CA LYS A 203 25.89 3.28 -17.55
C LYS A 203 25.40 4.68 -17.17
N ILE A 204 24.10 4.87 -17.11
CA ILE A 204 23.50 6.12 -16.64
C ILE A 204 23.82 6.33 -15.16
N ARG A 205 23.67 5.30 -14.31
CA ARG A 205 24.03 5.35 -12.88
C ARG A 205 25.49 5.71 -12.68
N MET A 206 26.38 5.10 -13.44
CA MET A 206 27.83 5.45 -13.41
C MET A 206 28.07 6.90 -13.82
N LEU A 207 27.40 7.40 -14.87
CA LEU A 207 27.52 8.77 -15.31
C LEU A 207 27.06 9.77 -14.24
N ILE A 208 25.92 9.53 -13.60
CA ILE A 208 25.41 10.40 -12.53
C ILE A 208 26.38 10.38 -11.34
N ARG A 209 26.83 9.22 -10.91
CA ARG A 209 27.77 9.05 -9.80
C ARG A 209 29.08 9.82 -10.02
N ASP A 210 29.63 9.76 -11.23
CA ASP A 210 30.92 10.36 -11.53
C ASP A 210 30.79 11.81 -12.01
N LEU A 211 29.59 12.35 -12.07
CA LEU A 211 29.28 13.66 -12.61
C LEU A 211 30.01 14.80 -11.85
N SER A 212 30.08 14.69 -10.52
CA SER A 212 30.81 15.63 -9.67
C SER A 212 32.29 15.67 -10.03
N LYS A 213 32.92 14.51 -10.31
CA LYS A 213 34.32 14.39 -10.73
C LYS A 213 34.53 14.94 -12.13
N ILE A 214 33.57 14.68 -13.04
CA ILE A 214 33.62 15.19 -14.42
C ILE A 214 33.46 16.70 -14.42
N GLN A 215 32.57 17.28 -13.63
CA GLN A 215 32.35 18.71 -13.57
C GLN A 215 33.53 19.47 -12.94
N THR A 216 34.09 18.95 -11.84
CA THR A 216 35.27 19.55 -11.18
C THR A 216 36.55 19.41 -11.99
N GLY A 217 36.63 18.33 -12.83
CA GLY A 217 37.78 18.11 -13.72
C GLY A 217 37.65 18.74 -15.10
N LYS A 218 36.57 19.47 -15.39
CA LYS A 218 36.31 20.06 -16.70
C LYS A 218 37.43 20.99 -17.12
N GLY A 219 38.10 20.71 -18.25
CA GLY A 219 39.26 21.47 -18.74
C GLY A 219 40.62 20.93 -18.27
N THR A 220 40.67 19.87 -17.50
CA THR A 220 41.93 19.22 -17.12
C THR A 220 42.21 18.00 -17.99
N LEU A 221 43.52 17.68 -18.19
CA LEU A 221 44.00 16.49 -18.93
C LEU A 221 43.43 15.17 -18.39
N ARG A 222 42.91 15.16 -17.15
CA ARG A 222 42.34 13.99 -16.48
C ARG A 222 40.98 13.57 -17.03
N VAL A 223 40.25 14.50 -17.66
CA VAL A 223 38.91 14.26 -18.25
C VAL A 223 39.02 14.02 -19.77
N MET A 224 40.15 14.31 -20.37
CA MET A 224 40.40 14.09 -21.80
C MET A 224 40.95 12.70 -22.14
N LYS A 225 41.25 11.87 -21.16
CA LYS A 225 41.60 10.45 -21.30
C LYS A 225 40.37 9.56 -20.94
#